data_6193435fe110885027da406f2217858b
#
_entry.id   6193435fe110885027da406f2217858b
#
_cell.length_a   1.000
_cell.length_b   1.000
_cell.length_c   1.000
_cell.angle_alpha   90.00
_cell.angle_beta   90.00
_cell.angle_gamma   90.00
#
_symmetry.space_group_name_H-M   'P 1'
#
loop_
_entity.id
_entity.type
_entity.pdbx_description
1 polymer ?
#
loop_
_entity_poly.entity_id
_entity_poly.type
_entity_poly.pdbx_seq_one_letter_code
_entity_poly.pdbx_strand_id
1 'polypeptide(L)'
;MTNEERSNFTGKLGFVLAAAGSAVGLGNIWRFPYLAAKYGGGIFLLVYILLALTFGFTLMAAEIAIGRKTGLSAVEAFRALDKRYGFIGYLAAAVPVIILPYYSVIGGWVMKYMWAFMSGDAKNTVNDNYFTGFISGTAQPITWFFLFIGITAVVVLCGVEKGVENVSKVMMPILVVLSVVIAVYSVTAPGAFDGVKYYLLPDFSKFSATTVLAAMGQLFYSMSLAMGIMITYGSYMKKDVNLESSVKQIEIFDTGIAFLAGLMIIPAVFAFSGGSPESLGKGPSLMFVTMPKVFESMPGGTVIGAAFFILVLFAALTSSISLMETVVSIACDKFKLGRTPSCIVVLAASILIGLPSSLGYGVWGGVKIIGMQFLDFFDFISNSIMMPIVAFLTCIFVGYIIKPKAIIDEIESSAPFKRKKLFEVVIKYIAPIFIVLILISSVLDAFGIFKI
;
A
#
# COMPACT_ATOMS: atom_id res chain seq x y z
N MET A 1 14.80 34.11 6.92
CA MET A 1 13.68 33.21 6.72
C MET A 1 13.73 32.26 7.89
N THR A 2 12.76 32.35 8.76
CA THR A 2 12.67 31.60 10.00
C THR A 2 12.72 30.10 9.71
N ASN A 3 13.67 29.37 10.33
CA ASN A 3 13.62 27.94 10.50
C ASN A 3 12.35 27.61 11.30
N GLU A 4 11.22 27.46 10.64
CA GLU A 4 10.16 26.65 11.22
C GLU A 4 10.76 25.26 11.32
N GLU A 5 11.01 24.82 12.55
CA GLU A 5 11.53 23.47 12.81
C GLU A 5 10.60 22.49 12.11
N ARG A 6 11.16 21.71 11.20
CA ARG A 6 10.40 20.68 10.48
C ARG A 6 9.77 19.75 11.51
N SER A 7 8.46 19.57 11.43
CA SER A 7 7.72 18.69 12.34
C SER A 7 8.31 17.28 12.31
N ASN A 8 8.67 16.75 13.48
CA ASN A 8 9.25 15.40 13.63
C ASN A 8 8.26 14.48 14.33
N PHE A 9 8.39 13.17 14.13
CA PHE A 9 7.73 12.18 14.97
C PHE A 9 8.21 12.32 16.43
N THR A 10 7.31 12.09 17.39
CA THR A 10 7.65 12.21 18.82
C THR A 10 8.70 11.20 19.24
N GLY A 11 8.73 10.01 18.61
CA GLY A 11 9.69 8.97 18.90
C GLY A 11 9.55 7.76 17.98
N LYS A 12 10.25 6.67 18.33
CA LYS A 12 10.28 5.43 17.56
C LYS A 12 8.89 4.85 17.29
N LEU A 13 8.03 4.78 18.32
CA LEU A 13 6.70 4.18 18.19
C LEU A 13 5.82 4.95 17.21
N GLY A 14 5.83 6.29 17.28
CA GLY A 14 5.07 7.13 16.35
C GLY A 14 5.51 6.95 14.92
N PHE A 15 6.83 6.95 14.67
CA PHE A 15 7.40 6.68 13.35
C PHE A 15 7.01 5.29 12.83
N VAL A 16 7.17 4.23 13.64
CA VAL A 16 6.87 2.86 13.23
C VAL A 16 5.40 2.68 12.90
N LEU A 17 4.49 3.20 13.75
CA LEU A 17 3.06 3.05 13.51
C LEU A 17 2.57 3.86 12.30
N ALA A 18 3.14 5.05 12.06
CA ALA A 18 2.82 5.82 10.88
C ALA A 18 3.33 5.15 9.60
N ALA A 19 4.58 4.67 9.60
CA ALA A 19 5.17 3.98 8.45
C ALA A 19 4.52 2.60 8.20
N ALA A 20 4.20 1.85 9.26
CA ALA A 20 3.43 0.61 9.15
C ALA A 20 2.01 0.87 8.64
N GLY A 21 1.35 1.95 9.11
CA GLY A 21 0.04 2.35 8.60
C GLY A 21 0.06 2.77 7.13
N SER A 22 1.19 3.29 6.66
CA SER A 22 1.39 3.53 5.23
C SER A 22 1.52 2.23 4.44
N ALA A 23 2.30 1.28 4.95
CA ALA A 23 2.54 -0.01 4.31
C ALA A 23 1.28 -0.89 4.32
N VAL A 24 0.59 -0.96 5.46
CA VAL A 24 -0.66 -1.72 5.61
C VAL A 24 -1.81 -0.98 4.91
N GLY A 25 -2.16 -1.44 3.71
CA GLY A 25 -3.19 -0.81 2.90
C GLY A 25 -4.13 -1.82 2.22
N LEU A 26 -4.84 -1.34 1.22
CA LEU A 26 -5.74 -2.17 0.41
C LEU A 26 -4.99 -3.34 -0.25
N GLY A 27 -3.71 -3.16 -0.56
CA GLY A 27 -2.86 -4.20 -1.13
C GLY A 27 -2.72 -5.46 -0.28
N ASN A 28 -2.63 -5.30 1.06
CA ASN A 28 -2.57 -6.42 1.99
C ASN A 28 -3.90 -7.15 2.11
N ILE A 29 -5.02 -6.43 1.99
CA ILE A 29 -6.35 -6.98 2.31
C ILE A 29 -7.01 -7.64 1.10
N TRP A 30 -6.85 -7.11 -0.12
CA TRP A 30 -7.48 -7.74 -1.27
C TRP A 30 -6.51 -8.40 -2.26
N ARG A 31 -5.39 -7.68 -2.58
CA ARG A 31 -4.47 -8.16 -3.62
C ARG A 31 -3.66 -9.33 -3.13
N PHE A 32 -3.15 -9.26 -1.91
CA PHE A 32 -2.35 -10.35 -1.34
C PHE A 32 -3.12 -11.67 -1.23
N PRO A 33 -4.34 -11.74 -0.64
CA PRO A 33 -5.10 -13.00 -0.57
C PRO A 33 -5.43 -13.58 -1.95
N TYR A 34 -5.79 -12.72 -2.91
CA TYR A 34 -6.03 -13.12 -4.28
C TYR A 34 -4.79 -13.76 -4.92
N LEU A 35 -3.62 -13.09 -4.81
CA LEU A 35 -2.38 -13.62 -5.37
C LEU A 35 -1.94 -14.90 -4.64
N ALA A 36 -2.07 -14.95 -3.33
CA ALA A 36 -1.77 -16.16 -2.57
C ALA A 36 -2.63 -17.34 -3.04
N ALA A 37 -3.93 -17.13 -3.21
CA ALA A 37 -4.81 -18.19 -3.73
C ALA A 37 -4.48 -18.58 -5.17
N LYS A 38 -4.17 -17.62 -6.04
CA LYS A 38 -3.85 -17.91 -7.46
C LYS A 38 -2.51 -18.63 -7.63
N TYR A 39 -1.51 -18.32 -6.80
CA TYR A 39 -0.13 -18.80 -6.97
C TYR A 39 0.29 -19.87 -5.95
N GLY A 40 -0.64 -20.68 -5.47
CA GLY A 40 -0.36 -21.89 -4.73
C GLY A 40 -0.39 -21.78 -3.21
N GLY A 41 -1.07 -20.77 -2.65
CA GLY A 41 -1.32 -20.65 -1.22
C GLY A 41 -0.04 -20.54 -0.40
N GLY A 42 0.27 -21.61 0.36
CA GLY A 42 1.41 -21.61 1.27
C GLY A 42 2.78 -21.42 0.62
N ILE A 43 2.96 -21.86 -0.64
CA ILE A 43 4.24 -21.62 -1.34
C ILE A 43 4.40 -20.15 -1.70
N PHE A 44 3.33 -19.45 -2.11
CA PHE A 44 3.34 -18.02 -2.33
C PHE A 44 3.66 -17.27 -1.03
N LEU A 45 3.02 -17.65 0.07
CA LEU A 45 3.27 -17.05 1.40
C LEU A 45 4.74 -17.20 1.81
N LEU A 46 5.33 -18.41 1.65
CA LEU A 46 6.73 -18.64 1.96
C LEU A 46 7.67 -17.75 1.14
N VAL A 47 7.44 -17.68 -0.18
CA VAL A 47 8.23 -16.82 -1.08
C VAL A 47 8.08 -15.35 -0.70
N TYR A 48 6.86 -14.90 -0.41
CA TYR A 48 6.61 -13.52 0.00
C TYR A 48 7.36 -13.14 1.28
N ILE A 49 7.32 -14.00 2.31
CA ILE A 49 8.04 -13.77 3.57
C ILE A 49 9.56 -13.68 3.33
N LEU A 50 10.13 -14.59 2.54
CA LEU A 50 11.56 -14.56 2.22
C LEU A 50 11.96 -13.27 1.48
N LEU A 51 11.12 -12.81 0.55
CA LEU A 51 11.35 -11.57 -0.17
C LEU A 51 11.18 -10.34 0.72
N ALA A 52 10.22 -10.33 1.63
CA ALA A 52 10.04 -9.26 2.60
C ALA A 52 11.29 -9.09 3.47
N LEU A 53 11.77 -10.20 4.07
CA LEU A 53 12.94 -10.21 4.97
C LEU A 53 14.27 -9.81 4.29
N THR A 54 14.35 -9.87 2.98
CA THR A 54 15.58 -9.60 2.22
C THR A 54 15.46 -8.33 1.40
N PHE A 55 14.64 -8.37 0.38
CA PHE A 55 14.46 -7.33 -0.61
C PHE A 55 13.68 -6.12 -0.05
N GLY A 56 12.53 -6.36 0.58
CA GLY A 56 11.67 -5.32 1.18
C GLY A 56 12.42 -4.54 2.25
N PHE A 57 13.07 -5.27 3.18
CA PHE A 57 13.93 -4.67 4.20
C PHE A 57 14.99 -3.74 3.61
N THR A 58 15.68 -4.19 2.57
CA THR A 58 16.81 -3.44 1.98
C THR A 58 16.35 -2.13 1.36
N LEU A 59 15.30 -2.15 0.55
CA LEU A 59 14.78 -0.94 -0.09
C LEU A 59 14.19 0.04 0.92
N MET A 60 13.41 -0.45 1.88
CA MET A 60 12.84 0.38 2.93
C MET A 60 13.93 1.04 3.77
N ALA A 61 14.98 0.30 4.17
CA ALA A 61 16.11 0.86 4.90
C ALA A 61 16.85 1.94 4.10
N ALA A 62 17.01 1.73 2.78
CA ALA A 62 17.64 2.71 1.90
C ALA A 62 16.83 4.01 1.81
N GLU A 63 15.53 3.93 1.56
CA GLU A 63 14.66 5.10 1.43
C GLU A 63 14.55 5.89 2.74
N ILE A 64 14.32 5.22 3.87
CA ILE A 64 14.26 5.87 5.17
C ILE A 64 15.60 6.54 5.50
N ALA A 65 16.73 5.89 5.21
CA ALA A 65 18.04 6.45 5.45
C ALA A 65 18.33 7.68 4.57
N ILE A 66 17.91 7.68 3.30
CA ILE A 66 18.01 8.85 2.41
C ILE A 66 17.25 10.04 3.03
N GLY A 67 16.01 9.82 3.46
CA GLY A 67 15.19 10.85 4.10
C GLY A 67 15.83 11.36 5.40
N ARG A 68 16.21 10.46 6.30
CA ARG A 68 16.82 10.79 7.60
C ARG A 68 18.17 11.50 7.47
N LYS A 69 18.98 11.09 6.48
CA LYS A 69 20.29 11.69 6.21
C LYS A 69 20.17 13.14 5.77
N THR A 70 19.22 13.40 4.90
CA THR A 70 19.04 14.72 4.26
C THR A 70 18.11 15.65 5.05
N GLY A 71 17.16 15.10 5.82
CA GLY A 71 16.09 15.86 6.45
C GLY A 71 15.10 16.45 5.44
N LEU A 72 15.03 15.94 4.21
CA LEU A 72 14.26 16.49 3.09
C LEU A 72 13.31 15.43 2.50
N SER A 73 12.22 15.88 1.86
CA SER A 73 11.34 15.03 1.05
C SER A 73 12.02 14.57 -0.24
N ALA A 74 11.41 13.59 -0.93
CA ALA A 74 12.06 12.86 -2.01
C ALA A 74 12.76 13.73 -3.06
N VAL A 75 12.11 14.81 -3.57
CA VAL A 75 12.68 15.64 -4.64
C VAL A 75 13.98 16.30 -4.22
N GLU A 76 13.97 16.95 -3.07
CA GLU A 76 15.16 17.68 -2.60
C GLU A 76 16.18 16.72 -1.95
N ALA A 77 15.77 15.55 -1.43
CA ALA A 77 16.67 14.56 -0.84
C ALA A 77 17.67 13.98 -1.86
N PHE A 78 17.20 13.51 -3.02
CA PHE A 78 18.09 13.04 -4.08
C PHE A 78 19.03 14.14 -4.59
N ARG A 79 18.48 15.35 -4.76
CA ARG A 79 19.24 16.51 -5.23
C ARG A 79 20.31 16.96 -4.24
N ALA A 80 20.04 16.87 -2.94
CA ALA A 80 21.00 17.20 -1.88
C ALA A 80 22.17 16.23 -1.82
N LEU A 81 21.95 14.94 -2.14
CA LEU A 81 22.99 13.91 -2.17
C LEU A 81 23.83 14.00 -3.45
N ASP A 82 23.21 14.20 -4.61
CA ASP A 82 23.88 14.48 -5.89
C ASP A 82 22.93 15.23 -6.84
N LYS A 83 23.30 16.46 -7.21
CA LYS A 83 22.47 17.33 -8.05
C LYS A 83 22.09 16.74 -9.40
N ARG A 84 22.94 15.87 -9.97
CA ARG A 84 22.73 15.21 -11.28
C ARG A 84 21.58 14.23 -11.24
N TYR A 85 21.27 13.65 -10.08
CA TYR A 85 20.27 12.61 -9.89
C TYR A 85 18.96 13.12 -9.26
N GLY A 86 18.78 14.44 -9.15
CA GLY A 86 17.54 15.04 -8.67
C GLY A 86 16.29 14.61 -9.43
N PHE A 87 16.42 14.17 -10.70
CA PHE A 87 15.30 13.67 -11.51
C PHE A 87 14.64 12.42 -10.90
N ILE A 88 15.39 11.58 -10.17
CA ILE A 88 14.82 10.41 -9.47
C ILE A 88 13.77 10.86 -8.45
N GLY A 89 14.05 11.95 -7.73
CA GLY A 89 13.10 12.54 -6.78
C GLY A 89 11.81 13.03 -7.44
N TYR A 90 11.89 13.60 -8.64
CA TYR A 90 10.69 14.01 -9.39
C TYR A 90 9.86 12.79 -9.85
N LEU A 91 10.52 11.72 -10.31
CA LEU A 91 9.82 10.48 -10.65
C LEU A 91 9.16 9.87 -9.41
N ALA A 92 9.87 9.81 -8.27
CA ALA A 92 9.33 9.32 -7.02
C ALA A 92 8.15 10.18 -6.52
N ALA A 93 8.18 11.50 -6.74
CA ALA A 93 7.09 12.40 -6.40
C ALA A 93 5.85 12.23 -7.29
N ALA A 94 6.04 11.91 -8.56
CA ALA A 94 4.94 11.72 -9.50
C ALA A 94 4.09 10.48 -9.17
N VAL A 95 4.68 9.45 -8.56
CA VAL A 95 3.96 8.23 -8.15
C VAL A 95 2.81 8.54 -7.18
N PRO A 96 3.02 9.13 -6.00
CA PRO A 96 1.93 9.43 -5.06
C PRO A 96 0.97 10.50 -5.60
N VAL A 97 1.40 11.40 -6.49
CA VAL A 97 0.51 12.37 -7.16
C VAL A 97 -0.52 11.65 -8.03
N ILE A 98 -0.16 10.53 -8.66
CA ILE A 98 -1.07 9.74 -9.48
C ILE A 98 -1.89 8.77 -8.61
N ILE A 99 -1.28 8.14 -7.60
CA ILE A 99 -1.95 7.13 -6.76
C ILE A 99 -3.02 7.77 -5.87
N LEU A 100 -2.73 8.85 -5.16
CA LEU A 100 -3.63 9.46 -4.19
C LEU A 100 -5.05 9.72 -4.74
N PRO A 101 -5.23 10.28 -5.95
CA PRO A 101 -6.53 10.51 -6.55
C PRO A 101 -7.38 9.25 -6.70
N TYR A 102 -6.92 8.24 -7.44
CA TYR A 102 -7.71 7.04 -7.68
C TYR A 102 -7.84 6.15 -6.44
N TYR A 103 -6.83 6.13 -5.58
CA TYR A 103 -6.88 5.43 -4.29
C TYR A 103 -7.98 6.00 -3.38
N SER A 104 -8.16 7.33 -3.41
CA SER A 104 -9.23 7.99 -2.66
C SER A 104 -10.63 7.69 -3.22
N VAL A 105 -10.76 7.42 -4.52
CA VAL A 105 -12.02 6.92 -5.10
C VAL A 105 -12.36 5.54 -4.54
N ILE A 106 -11.38 4.64 -4.50
CA ILE A 106 -11.56 3.29 -3.91
C ILE A 106 -11.85 3.40 -2.40
N GLY A 107 -11.16 4.30 -1.69
CA GLY A 107 -11.45 4.59 -0.28
C GLY A 107 -12.90 5.05 -0.06
N GLY A 108 -13.45 5.82 -0.96
CA GLY A 108 -14.86 6.20 -0.99
C GLY A 108 -15.79 4.98 -1.15
N TRP A 109 -15.45 4.01 -2.00
CA TRP A 109 -16.20 2.76 -2.12
C TRP A 109 -16.21 1.96 -0.83
N VAL A 110 -15.06 1.90 -0.14
CA VAL A 110 -14.95 1.26 1.19
C VAL A 110 -15.87 1.93 2.21
N MET A 111 -15.89 3.26 2.27
CA MET A 111 -16.78 4.03 3.15
C MET A 111 -18.26 3.74 2.85
N LYS A 112 -18.65 3.66 1.58
CA LYS A 112 -20.04 3.31 1.18
C LYS A 112 -20.43 1.92 1.68
N TYR A 113 -19.54 0.93 1.55
CA TYR A 113 -19.83 -0.43 2.04
C TYR A 113 -19.83 -0.51 3.57
N MET A 114 -18.89 0.15 4.24
CA MET A 114 -18.93 0.28 5.70
C MET A 114 -20.29 0.85 6.17
N TRP A 115 -20.74 1.93 5.53
CA TRP A 115 -22.03 2.54 5.83
C TRP A 115 -23.19 1.58 5.59
N ALA A 116 -23.19 0.83 4.48
CA ALA A 116 -24.24 -0.14 4.17
C ALA A 116 -24.35 -1.24 5.25
N PHE A 117 -23.22 -1.78 5.72
CA PHE A 117 -23.22 -2.79 6.78
C PHE A 117 -23.65 -2.24 8.13
N MET A 118 -23.33 -0.98 8.44
CA MET A 118 -23.70 -0.33 9.71
C MET A 118 -25.16 0.18 9.73
N SER A 119 -25.70 0.58 8.59
CA SER A 119 -27.05 1.12 8.45
C SER A 119 -28.16 0.07 8.26
N GLY A 120 -27.80 -1.22 8.20
CA GLY A 120 -28.76 -2.30 7.97
C GLY A 120 -29.03 -2.62 6.49
N ASP A 121 -28.30 -1.99 5.56
CA ASP A 121 -28.41 -2.21 4.10
C ASP A 121 -27.50 -3.36 3.61
N ALA A 122 -26.90 -4.13 4.51
CA ALA A 122 -25.95 -5.20 4.19
C ALA A 122 -26.54 -6.24 3.21
N LYS A 123 -27.80 -6.61 3.36
CA LYS A 123 -28.47 -7.58 2.46
C LYS A 123 -28.52 -7.14 1.01
N ASN A 124 -28.59 -5.84 0.74
CA ASN A 124 -28.61 -5.34 -0.63
C ASN A 124 -27.24 -5.42 -1.29
N THR A 125 -26.14 -5.41 -0.50
CA THR A 125 -24.76 -5.50 -1.02
C THR A 125 -24.45 -6.85 -1.68
N VAL A 126 -25.27 -7.86 -1.44
CA VAL A 126 -25.11 -9.22 -2.00
C VAL A 126 -25.58 -9.31 -3.46
N ASN A 127 -26.39 -8.35 -3.89
CA ASN A 127 -26.86 -8.29 -5.27
C ASN A 127 -25.69 -8.04 -6.23
N ASP A 128 -25.58 -8.84 -7.29
CA ASP A 128 -24.49 -8.75 -8.28
C ASP A 128 -24.38 -7.35 -8.93
N ASN A 129 -25.49 -6.63 -9.04
CA ASN A 129 -25.54 -5.29 -9.61
C ASN A 129 -25.33 -4.16 -8.60
N TYR A 130 -25.22 -4.45 -7.30
CA TYR A 130 -25.08 -3.41 -6.28
C TYR A 130 -23.78 -2.61 -6.45
N PHE A 131 -22.65 -3.29 -6.60
CA PHE A 131 -21.36 -2.65 -6.81
C PHE A 131 -21.29 -1.94 -8.16
N THR A 132 -21.62 -2.64 -9.24
CA THR A 132 -21.56 -2.09 -10.60
C THR A 132 -22.54 -0.91 -10.77
N GLY A 133 -23.75 -1.01 -10.23
CA GLY A 133 -24.72 0.08 -10.22
C GLY A 133 -24.27 1.30 -9.41
N PHE A 134 -23.58 1.07 -8.28
CA PHE A 134 -22.99 2.15 -7.49
C PHE A 134 -21.86 2.87 -8.25
N ILE A 135 -20.84 2.15 -8.74
CA ILE A 135 -19.68 2.77 -9.40
C ILE A 135 -20.02 3.41 -10.75
N SER A 136 -21.07 2.95 -11.44
CA SER A 136 -21.55 3.56 -12.69
C SER A 136 -22.40 4.81 -12.46
N GLY A 137 -22.86 5.05 -11.23
CA GLY A 137 -23.55 6.28 -10.87
C GLY A 137 -22.62 7.50 -10.88
N THR A 138 -23.21 8.70 -10.85
CA THR A 138 -22.43 9.96 -10.84
C THR A 138 -22.33 10.54 -9.44
N ALA A 139 -23.47 10.83 -8.81
CA ALA A 139 -23.51 11.59 -7.55
C ALA A 139 -22.94 10.80 -6.36
N GLN A 140 -23.36 9.55 -6.16
CA GLN A 140 -22.96 8.76 -5.00
C GLN A 140 -21.44 8.47 -4.97
N PRO A 141 -20.79 7.95 -6.04
CA PRO A 141 -19.35 7.71 -6.00
C PRO A 141 -18.53 8.96 -5.73
N ILE A 142 -18.93 10.11 -6.34
CA ILE A 142 -18.26 11.41 -6.12
C ILE A 142 -18.43 11.87 -4.68
N THR A 143 -19.62 11.73 -4.09
CA THR A 143 -19.85 12.13 -2.69
C THR A 143 -18.94 11.35 -1.74
N TRP A 144 -18.89 10.02 -1.88
CA TRP A 144 -18.02 9.18 -1.03
C TRP A 144 -16.54 9.44 -1.25
N PHE A 145 -16.12 9.69 -2.50
CA PHE A 145 -14.76 10.11 -2.83
C PHE A 145 -14.40 11.43 -2.12
N PHE A 146 -15.26 12.45 -2.17
CA PHE A 146 -15.01 13.73 -1.51
C PHE A 146 -14.97 13.60 0.01
N LEU A 147 -15.83 12.79 0.59
CA LEU A 147 -15.80 12.51 2.02
C LEU A 147 -14.47 11.85 2.43
N PHE A 148 -14.04 10.82 1.70
CA PHE A 148 -12.80 10.11 2.02
C PHE A 148 -11.56 11.00 1.90
N ILE A 149 -11.39 11.70 0.77
CA ILE A 149 -10.23 12.58 0.57
C ILE A 149 -10.28 13.80 1.49
N GLY A 150 -11.49 14.28 1.84
CA GLY A 150 -11.68 15.35 2.81
C GLY A 150 -11.19 14.95 4.21
N ILE A 151 -11.55 13.76 4.70
CA ILE A 151 -11.03 13.23 5.97
C ILE A 151 -9.50 13.13 5.92
N THR A 152 -8.96 12.58 4.84
CA THR A 152 -7.50 12.50 4.63
C THR A 152 -6.85 13.88 4.74
N ALA A 153 -7.41 14.88 4.06
CA ALA A 153 -6.88 16.25 4.07
C ALA A 153 -6.94 16.89 5.45
N VAL A 154 -8.02 16.70 6.21
CA VAL A 154 -8.15 17.22 7.59
C VAL A 154 -7.04 16.66 8.48
N VAL A 155 -6.76 15.36 8.41
CA VAL A 155 -5.69 14.73 9.19
C VAL A 155 -4.33 15.30 8.80
N VAL A 156 -4.05 15.43 7.51
CA VAL A 156 -2.78 15.98 7.03
C VAL A 156 -2.63 17.45 7.41
N LEU A 157 -3.69 18.26 7.38
CA LEU A 157 -3.67 19.67 7.84
C LEU A 157 -3.26 19.81 9.31
N CYS A 158 -3.64 18.84 10.17
CA CYS A 158 -3.25 18.82 11.59
C CYS A 158 -1.74 18.62 11.82
N GLY A 159 -0.96 18.27 10.79
CA GLY A 159 0.49 18.09 10.89
C GLY A 159 0.94 16.67 11.16
N VAL A 160 2.25 16.47 11.23
CA VAL A 160 2.85 15.13 11.38
C VAL A 160 2.53 14.54 12.76
N GLU A 161 2.81 15.27 13.84
CA GLU A 161 2.61 14.79 15.20
C GLU A 161 1.13 14.65 15.56
N LYS A 162 0.36 15.75 15.43
CA LYS A 162 -1.05 15.80 15.87
C LYS A 162 -2.00 15.09 14.91
N GLY A 163 -1.68 15.05 13.62
CA GLY A 163 -2.46 14.38 12.60
C GLY A 163 -1.96 12.96 12.32
N VAL A 164 -0.91 12.83 11.51
CA VAL A 164 -0.44 11.53 10.99
C VAL A 164 -0.10 10.55 12.11
N GLU A 165 0.71 10.97 13.07
CA GLU A 165 1.19 10.10 14.17
C GLU A 165 0.05 9.69 15.12
N ASN A 166 -0.74 10.66 15.60
CA ASN A 166 -1.80 10.35 16.57
C ASN A 166 -2.90 9.49 15.95
N VAL A 167 -3.29 9.76 14.71
CA VAL A 167 -4.26 8.93 13.99
C VAL A 167 -3.73 7.51 13.82
N SER A 168 -2.46 7.35 13.41
CA SER A 168 -1.83 6.04 13.25
C SER A 168 -1.72 5.28 14.59
N LYS A 169 -1.42 5.98 15.70
CA LYS A 169 -1.37 5.38 17.04
C LYS A 169 -2.70 4.78 17.51
N VAL A 170 -3.82 5.32 17.03
CA VAL A 170 -5.16 4.81 17.35
C VAL A 170 -5.60 3.75 16.35
N MET A 171 -5.47 4.04 15.05
CA MET A 171 -6.01 3.17 14.01
C MET A 171 -5.25 1.86 13.89
N MET A 172 -3.91 1.85 13.99
CA MET A 172 -3.11 0.65 13.80
C MET A 172 -3.37 -0.45 14.83
N PRO A 173 -3.40 -0.18 16.15
CA PRO A 173 -3.79 -1.21 17.12
C PRO A 173 -5.19 -1.78 16.91
N ILE A 174 -6.18 -0.92 16.59
CA ILE A 174 -7.54 -1.36 16.30
C ILE A 174 -7.57 -2.26 15.05
N LEU A 175 -6.84 -1.88 14.00
CA LEU A 175 -6.71 -2.65 12.77
C LEU A 175 -6.14 -4.05 13.06
N VAL A 176 -5.07 -4.14 13.87
CA VAL A 176 -4.48 -5.44 14.27
C VAL A 176 -5.49 -6.28 15.04
N VAL A 177 -6.18 -5.71 16.01
CA VAL A 177 -7.20 -6.45 16.81
C VAL A 177 -8.33 -6.94 15.91
N LEU A 178 -8.87 -6.09 15.04
CA LEU A 178 -9.91 -6.48 14.09
C LEU A 178 -9.42 -7.57 13.14
N SER A 179 -8.18 -7.48 12.65
CA SER A 179 -7.59 -8.52 11.79
C SER A 179 -7.54 -9.89 12.48
N VAL A 180 -7.11 -9.91 13.74
CA VAL A 180 -7.06 -11.16 14.53
C VAL A 180 -8.47 -11.71 14.76
N VAL A 181 -9.42 -10.87 15.19
CA VAL A 181 -10.80 -11.29 15.46
C VAL A 181 -11.45 -11.89 14.21
N ILE A 182 -11.33 -11.21 13.07
CA ILE A 182 -11.92 -11.69 11.81
C ILE A 182 -11.21 -12.95 11.31
N ALA A 183 -9.88 -13.03 11.43
CA ALA A 183 -9.13 -14.23 11.06
C ALA A 183 -9.54 -15.44 11.90
N VAL A 184 -9.65 -15.29 13.23
CA VAL A 184 -10.14 -16.37 14.13
C VAL A 184 -11.55 -16.77 13.72
N TYR A 185 -12.44 -15.84 13.50
CA TYR A 185 -13.80 -16.12 13.05
C TYR A 185 -13.82 -16.89 11.72
N SER A 186 -13.02 -16.47 10.74
CA SER A 186 -12.93 -17.10 9.42
C SER A 186 -12.42 -18.55 9.48
N VAL A 187 -11.33 -18.78 10.24
CA VAL A 187 -10.73 -20.14 10.32
C VAL A 187 -11.59 -21.13 11.12
N THR A 188 -12.49 -20.65 11.97
CA THR A 188 -13.43 -21.49 12.75
C THR A 188 -14.74 -21.75 12.01
N ALA A 189 -14.96 -21.15 10.84
CA ALA A 189 -16.16 -21.40 10.05
C ALA A 189 -16.22 -22.85 9.55
N PRO A 190 -17.42 -23.47 9.50
CA PRO A 190 -17.58 -24.81 8.95
C PRO A 190 -17.09 -24.89 7.51
N GLY A 191 -16.21 -25.85 7.18
CA GLY A 191 -15.62 -26.00 5.85
C GLY A 191 -14.38 -25.13 5.58
N ALA A 192 -13.95 -24.29 6.52
CA ALA A 192 -12.78 -23.42 6.34
C ALA A 192 -11.43 -24.15 6.39
N PHE A 193 -11.38 -25.37 6.94
CA PHE A 193 -10.12 -26.08 7.23
C PHE A 193 -9.27 -26.37 5.99
N ASP A 194 -9.88 -26.70 4.87
CA ASP A 194 -9.16 -26.93 3.62
C ASP A 194 -8.54 -25.63 3.07
N GLY A 195 -9.21 -24.50 3.25
CA GLY A 195 -8.67 -23.17 2.95
C GLY A 195 -7.48 -22.82 3.85
N VAL A 196 -7.53 -23.17 5.15
CA VAL A 196 -6.40 -22.98 6.07
C VAL A 196 -5.21 -23.83 5.64
N LYS A 197 -5.43 -25.11 5.34
CA LYS A 197 -4.37 -26.01 4.83
C LYS A 197 -3.75 -25.47 3.54
N TYR A 198 -4.59 -25.08 2.59
CA TYR A 198 -4.14 -24.53 1.31
C TYR A 198 -3.25 -23.30 1.50
N TYR A 199 -3.63 -22.42 2.41
CA TYR A 199 -2.91 -21.18 2.65
C TYR A 199 -1.63 -21.35 3.47
N LEU A 200 -1.58 -22.29 4.42
CA LEU A 200 -0.45 -22.41 5.34
C LEU A 200 0.57 -23.47 4.92
N LEU A 201 0.14 -24.54 4.22
CA LEU A 201 1.05 -25.60 3.84
C LEU A 201 1.67 -25.34 2.46
N PRO A 202 3.00 -25.18 2.36
CA PRO A 202 3.66 -24.93 1.10
C PRO A 202 3.65 -26.19 0.22
N ASP A 203 3.03 -26.09 -0.95
CA ASP A 203 3.06 -27.14 -1.98
C ASP A 203 4.12 -26.77 -3.03
N PHE A 204 5.29 -27.40 -2.94
CA PHE A 204 6.42 -27.12 -3.83
C PHE A 204 6.15 -27.53 -5.28
N SER A 205 5.15 -28.38 -5.56
CA SER A 205 4.77 -28.70 -6.93
C SER A 205 4.16 -27.52 -7.69
N LYS A 206 3.65 -26.52 -6.95
CA LYS A 206 3.07 -25.27 -7.48
C LYS A 206 4.08 -24.12 -7.55
N PHE A 207 5.34 -24.36 -7.16
CA PHE A 207 6.39 -23.34 -7.25
C PHE A 207 6.72 -23.05 -8.71
N SER A 208 6.74 -21.76 -9.07
CA SER A 208 7.04 -21.30 -10.42
C SER A 208 7.73 -19.95 -10.40
N ALA A 209 8.36 -19.57 -11.51
CA ALA A 209 8.91 -18.23 -11.68
C ALA A 209 7.83 -17.15 -11.55
N THR A 210 6.60 -17.42 -12.00
CA THR A 210 5.45 -16.50 -11.86
C THR A 210 5.05 -16.32 -10.41
N THR A 211 5.15 -17.35 -9.55
CA THR A 211 4.94 -17.22 -8.10
C THR A 211 5.91 -16.20 -7.48
N VAL A 212 7.19 -16.26 -7.86
CA VAL A 212 8.22 -15.33 -7.36
C VAL A 212 7.95 -13.91 -7.85
N LEU A 213 7.65 -13.74 -9.15
CA LEU A 213 7.37 -12.43 -9.75
C LEU A 213 6.10 -11.79 -9.15
N ALA A 214 5.05 -12.58 -8.96
CA ALA A 214 3.81 -12.12 -8.34
C ALA A 214 4.01 -11.71 -6.87
N ALA A 215 4.74 -12.52 -6.08
CA ALA A 215 5.07 -12.20 -4.69
C ALA A 215 5.92 -10.92 -4.59
N MET A 216 6.83 -10.73 -5.50
CA MET A 216 7.70 -9.55 -5.55
C MET A 216 6.94 -8.28 -5.96
N GLY A 217 6.09 -8.37 -6.99
CA GLY A 217 5.19 -7.28 -7.38
C GLY A 217 4.22 -6.89 -6.25
N GLN A 218 3.73 -7.88 -5.49
CA GLN A 218 2.93 -7.63 -4.29
C GLN A 218 3.71 -6.89 -3.21
N LEU A 219 4.98 -7.27 -2.98
CA LEU A 219 5.83 -6.66 -1.97
C LEU A 219 6.07 -5.16 -2.23
N PHE A 220 6.35 -4.79 -3.48
CA PHE A 220 6.50 -3.39 -3.87
C PHE A 220 5.27 -2.56 -3.55
N TYR A 221 4.12 -3.08 -3.93
CA TYR A 221 2.85 -2.40 -3.72
C TYR A 221 2.51 -2.28 -2.22
N SER A 222 2.74 -3.36 -1.45
CA SER A 222 2.40 -3.43 -0.04
C SER A 222 3.26 -2.52 0.83
N MET A 223 4.58 -2.55 0.67
CA MET A 223 5.52 -1.86 1.57
C MET A 223 5.70 -0.36 1.30
N SER A 224 4.87 0.26 0.47
CA SER A 224 4.95 1.69 0.11
C SER A 224 6.33 2.14 -0.40
N LEU A 225 7.01 1.27 -1.18
CA LEU A 225 8.34 1.52 -1.72
C LEU A 225 8.28 2.28 -3.05
N ALA A 226 9.35 3.01 -3.36
CA ALA A 226 9.53 3.72 -4.63
C ALA A 226 8.49 4.82 -4.94
N MET A 227 7.79 5.32 -3.92
CA MET A 227 6.82 6.40 -4.06
C MET A 227 7.14 7.61 -3.15
N GLY A 228 8.36 7.68 -2.65
CA GLY A 228 8.84 8.80 -1.84
C GLY A 228 8.30 8.88 -0.42
N ILE A 229 7.38 8.00 -0.03
CA ILE A 229 6.76 7.99 1.31
C ILE A 229 7.81 7.68 2.37
N MET A 230 8.57 6.60 2.20
CA MET A 230 9.57 6.19 3.19
C MET A 230 10.73 7.20 3.28
N ILE A 231 11.06 7.92 2.20
CA ILE A 231 12.00 9.04 2.23
C ILE A 231 11.41 10.19 3.05
N THR A 232 10.16 10.58 2.79
CA THR A 232 9.48 11.66 3.51
C THR A 232 9.37 11.36 5.01
N TYR A 233 8.92 10.16 5.37
CA TYR A 233 8.83 9.74 6.77
C TYR A 233 10.21 9.61 7.43
N GLY A 234 11.19 9.11 6.69
CA GLY A 234 12.59 9.11 7.13
C GLY A 234 13.10 10.50 7.47
N SER A 235 12.66 11.54 6.72
CA SER A 235 13.06 12.93 6.99
C SER A 235 12.47 13.51 8.29
N TYR A 236 11.43 12.89 8.84
CA TYR A 236 10.82 13.22 10.14
C TYR A 236 11.35 12.35 11.28
N MET A 237 12.21 11.36 10.96
CA MET A 237 12.76 10.44 11.96
C MET A 237 13.92 11.07 12.71
N LYS A 238 13.89 11.05 14.05
CA LYS A 238 14.97 11.54 14.89
C LYS A 238 16.24 10.70 14.71
N LYS A 239 17.41 11.35 14.86
CA LYS A 239 18.72 10.72 14.66
C LYS A 239 19.06 9.63 15.69
N ASP A 240 18.55 9.75 16.90
CA ASP A 240 18.74 8.80 17.99
C ASP A 240 17.90 7.51 17.88
N VAL A 241 16.89 7.50 17.00
CA VAL A 241 16.04 6.34 16.78
C VAL A 241 16.76 5.28 15.95
N ASN A 242 16.80 4.03 16.44
CA ASN A 242 17.42 2.90 15.74
C ASN A 242 16.64 2.56 14.46
N LEU A 243 17.23 2.88 13.30
CA LEU A 243 16.64 2.72 11.99
C LEU A 243 16.41 1.23 11.65
N GLU A 244 17.41 0.37 11.79
CA GLU A 244 17.27 -1.07 11.49
C GLU A 244 16.15 -1.71 12.27
N SER A 245 16.05 -1.41 13.57
CA SER A 245 14.98 -1.93 14.42
C SER A 245 13.60 -1.40 14.02
N SER A 246 13.51 -0.15 13.56
CA SER A 246 12.26 0.44 13.08
C SER A 246 11.80 -0.22 11.78
N VAL A 247 12.70 -0.41 10.81
CA VAL A 247 12.39 -1.10 9.55
C VAL A 247 11.90 -2.52 9.81
N LYS A 248 12.54 -3.27 10.70
CA LYS A 248 12.09 -4.62 11.09
C LYS A 248 10.68 -4.63 11.67
N GLN A 249 10.33 -3.63 12.48
CA GLN A 249 9.00 -3.54 13.06
C GLN A 249 7.95 -3.21 11.99
N ILE A 250 8.25 -2.30 11.07
CA ILE A 250 7.35 -1.99 9.94
C ILE A 250 7.12 -3.23 9.08
N GLU A 251 8.20 -3.96 8.75
CA GLU A 251 8.15 -5.21 8.00
C GLU A 251 7.29 -6.28 8.68
N ILE A 252 7.41 -6.43 10.00
CA ILE A 252 6.59 -7.37 10.79
C ILE A 252 5.12 -6.96 10.76
N PHE A 253 4.79 -5.67 10.88
CA PHE A 253 3.42 -5.19 10.80
C PHE A 253 2.83 -5.44 9.41
N ASP A 254 3.53 -5.06 8.34
CA ASP A 254 3.06 -5.25 6.96
C ASP A 254 2.83 -6.73 6.63
N THR A 255 3.87 -7.55 6.82
CA THR A 255 3.81 -8.99 6.55
C THR A 255 2.81 -9.71 7.46
N GLY A 256 2.71 -9.30 8.73
CA GLY A 256 1.75 -9.86 9.69
C GLY A 256 0.31 -9.56 9.31
N ILE A 257 0.00 -8.35 8.87
CA ILE A 257 -1.35 -8.01 8.39
C ILE A 257 -1.67 -8.69 7.06
N ALA A 258 -0.72 -8.78 6.11
CA ALA A 258 -0.89 -9.55 4.89
C ALA A 258 -1.18 -11.03 5.19
N PHE A 259 -0.45 -11.62 6.13
CA PHE A 259 -0.69 -12.99 6.63
C PHE A 259 -2.09 -13.15 7.24
N LEU A 260 -2.50 -12.24 8.12
CA LEU A 260 -3.83 -12.26 8.72
C LEU A 260 -4.92 -12.06 7.66
N ALA A 261 -4.71 -11.19 6.67
CA ALA A 261 -5.64 -10.99 5.57
C ALA A 261 -5.86 -12.27 4.75
N GLY A 262 -4.80 -13.03 4.49
CA GLY A 262 -4.92 -14.36 3.90
C GLY A 262 -5.77 -15.32 4.74
N LEU A 263 -5.58 -15.34 6.07
CA LEU A 263 -6.40 -16.13 7.00
C LEU A 263 -7.84 -15.61 7.14
N MET A 264 -8.08 -14.31 6.97
CA MET A 264 -9.44 -13.76 6.99
C MET A 264 -10.25 -14.16 5.75
N ILE A 265 -9.60 -14.18 4.59
CA ILE A 265 -10.31 -14.23 3.30
C ILE A 265 -10.29 -15.64 2.70
N ILE A 266 -9.13 -16.29 2.62
CA ILE A 266 -9.02 -17.58 1.91
C ILE A 266 -9.87 -18.67 2.58
N PRO A 267 -9.81 -18.92 3.90
CA PRO A 267 -10.65 -19.92 4.54
C PRO A 267 -12.16 -19.64 4.41
N ALA A 268 -12.56 -18.35 4.55
CA ALA A 268 -13.97 -17.96 4.43
C ALA A 268 -14.51 -18.21 3.01
N VAL A 269 -13.73 -17.86 1.97
CA VAL A 269 -14.12 -18.10 0.58
C VAL A 269 -14.15 -19.60 0.27
N PHE A 270 -13.21 -20.38 0.78
CA PHE A 270 -13.22 -21.87 0.62
C PHE A 270 -14.46 -22.50 1.25
N ALA A 271 -14.81 -22.06 2.48
CA ALA A 271 -16.04 -22.53 3.14
C ALA A 271 -17.30 -22.19 2.33
N PHE A 272 -17.36 -20.99 1.74
CA PHE A 272 -18.49 -20.53 0.92
C PHE A 272 -18.56 -21.24 -0.45
N SER A 273 -17.41 -21.46 -1.11
CA SER A 273 -17.33 -21.96 -2.49
C SER A 273 -17.22 -23.48 -2.62
N GLY A 274 -17.19 -24.22 -1.50
CA GLY A 274 -16.95 -25.66 -1.53
C GLY A 274 -15.52 -26.05 -1.90
N GLY A 275 -14.54 -25.14 -1.66
CA GLY A 275 -13.11 -25.45 -1.78
C GLY A 275 -12.42 -24.99 -3.06
N SER A 276 -13.04 -24.13 -3.86
CA SER A 276 -12.43 -23.63 -5.11
C SER A 276 -11.66 -22.32 -4.89
N PRO A 277 -10.32 -22.29 -5.11
CA PRO A 277 -9.53 -21.06 -5.08
C PRO A 277 -9.94 -20.05 -6.16
N GLU A 278 -10.52 -20.53 -7.26
CA GLU A 278 -10.94 -19.69 -8.40
C GLU A 278 -12.13 -18.80 -8.08
N SER A 279 -12.85 -19.12 -6.99
CA SER A 279 -13.96 -18.31 -6.47
C SER A 279 -13.52 -16.99 -5.83
N LEU A 280 -12.21 -16.82 -5.54
CA LEU A 280 -11.69 -15.54 -5.13
C LEU A 280 -11.71 -14.59 -6.33
N GLY A 281 -12.60 -13.62 -6.32
CA GLY A 281 -12.64 -12.56 -7.33
C GLY A 281 -11.31 -11.81 -7.42
N LYS A 282 -11.04 -11.18 -8.56
CA LYS A 282 -9.83 -10.37 -8.79
C LYS A 282 -10.05 -8.91 -8.41
N GLY A 283 -9.09 -8.31 -7.71
CA GLY A 283 -9.10 -6.87 -7.41
C GLY A 283 -10.32 -6.42 -6.59
N PRO A 284 -10.98 -5.32 -6.96
CA PRO A 284 -12.14 -4.80 -6.24
C PRO A 284 -13.30 -5.78 -6.11
N SER A 285 -13.48 -6.72 -7.07
CA SER A 285 -14.59 -7.67 -7.00
C SER A 285 -14.49 -8.64 -5.84
N LEU A 286 -13.28 -8.99 -5.38
CA LEU A 286 -13.10 -9.78 -4.17
C LEU A 286 -13.75 -9.07 -2.97
N MET A 287 -13.45 -7.80 -2.79
CA MET A 287 -13.89 -7.04 -1.63
C MET A 287 -15.36 -6.61 -1.70
N PHE A 288 -15.81 -6.17 -2.87
CA PHE A 288 -17.12 -5.52 -3.02
C PHE A 288 -18.22 -6.43 -3.57
N VAL A 289 -17.88 -7.60 -4.10
CA VAL A 289 -18.84 -8.58 -4.62
C VAL A 289 -18.76 -9.90 -3.86
N THR A 290 -17.56 -10.50 -3.74
CA THR A 290 -17.40 -11.81 -3.12
C THR A 290 -17.57 -11.77 -1.60
N MET A 291 -16.86 -10.87 -0.91
CA MET A 291 -16.90 -10.81 0.56
C MET A 291 -18.28 -10.51 1.16
N PRO A 292 -19.12 -9.61 0.61
CA PRO A 292 -20.50 -9.45 1.09
C PRO A 292 -21.32 -10.76 1.05
N LYS A 293 -21.19 -11.55 -0.03
CA LYS A 293 -21.87 -12.85 -0.16
C LYS A 293 -21.36 -13.87 0.86
N VAL A 294 -20.03 -13.88 1.08
CA VAL A 294 -19.42 -14.74 2.11
C VAL A 294 -19.97 -14.37 3.48
N PHE A 295 -20.00 -13.09 3.84
CA PHE A 295 -20.54 -12.65 5.13
C PHE A 295 -22.03 -13.00 5.30
N GLU A 296 -22.86 -12.84 4.25
CA GLU A 296 -24.27 -13.23 4.33
C GLU A 296 -24.46 -14.72 4.64
N SER A 297 -23.60 -15.59 4.12
CA SER A 297 -23.66 -17.02 4.34
C SER A 297 -23.23 -17.45 5.75
N MET A 298 -22.60 -16.56 6.53
CA MET A 298 -22.00 -16.88 7.82
C MET A 298 -22.88 -16.39 8.99
N PRO A 299 -22.98 -17.15 10.12
CA PRO A 299 -23.69 -16.69 11.32
C PRO A 299 -23.12 -15.35 11.81
N GLY A 300 -23.97 -14.34 12.04
CA GLY A 300 -23.52 -13.02 12.49
C GLY A 300 -22.72 -12.21 11.44
N GLY A 301 -22.77 -12.61 10.17
CA GLY A 301 -21.99 -12.05 9.08
C GLY A 301 -22.16 -10.55 8.87
N THR A 302 -23.32 -9.96 9.21
CA THR A 302 -23.50 -8.50 9.17
C THR A 302 -22.54 -7.78 10.12
N VAL A 303 -22.34 -8.29 11.34
CA VAL A 303 -21.43 -7.70 12.32
C VAL A 303 -19.98 -7.88 11.89
N ILE A 304 -19.62 -9.07 11.42
CA ILE A 304 -18.26 -9.36 10.92
C ILE A 304 -17.97 -8.55 9.66
N GLY A 305 -18.94 -8.40 8.75
CA GLY A 305 -18.81 -7.55 7.56
C GLY A 305 -18.63 -6.07 7.92
N ALA A 306 -19.36 -5.56 8.91
CA ALA A 306 -19.14 -4.20 9.43
C ALA A 306 -17.71 -4.06 9.99
N ALA A 307 -17.26 -4.99 10.83
CA ALA A 307 -15.90 -5.01 11.38
C ALA A 307 -14.85 -5.08 10.27
N PHE A 308 -15.06 -5.89 9.24
CA PHE A 308 -14.19 -6.00 8.07
C PHE A 308 -14.09 -4.68 7.31
N PHE A 309 -15.21 -4.02 6.97
CA PHE A 309 -15.16 -2.75 6.25
C PHE A 309 -14.61 -1.60 7.10
N ILE A 310 -14.77 -1.61 8.43
CA ILE A 310 -14.07 -0.68 9.35
C ILE A 310 -12.55 -0.91 9.29
N LEU A 311 -12.10 -2.17 9.35
CA LEU A 311 -10.70 -2.56 9.21
C LEU A 311 -10.12 -2.06 7.88
N VAL A 312 -10.83 -2.33 6.78
CA VAL A 312 -10.43 -1.91 5.43
C VAL A 312 -10.38 -0.39 5.31
N LEU A 313 -11.34 0.32 5.92
CA LEU A 313 -11.34 1.79 5.95
C LEU A 313 -10.11 2.33 6.69
N PHE A 314 -9.74 1.75 7.82
CA PHE A 314 -8.56 2.18 8.56
C PHE A 314 -7.28 1.95 7.76
N ALA A 315 -7.13 0.80 7.10
CA ALA A 315 -6.02 0.52 6.21
C ALA A 315 -5.98 1.50 5.02
N ALA A 316 -7.13 1.81 4.43
CA ALA A 316 -7.22 2.78 3.33
C ALA A 316 -6.87 4.20 3.78
N LEU A 317 -7.37 4.66 4.94
CA LEU A 317 -7.11 6.00 5.45
C LEU A 317 -5.65 6.21 5.84
N THR A 318 -5.02 5.27 6.55
CA THR A 318 -3.62 5.41 6.95
C THR A 318 -2.69 5.50 5.73
N SER A 319 -2.94 4.71 4.69
CA SER A 319 -2.18 4.80 3.43
C SER A 319 -2.47 6.09 2.66
N SER A 320 -3.73 6.53 2.58
CA SER A 320 -4.11 7.79 1.92
C SER A 320 -3.49 9.01 2.61
N ILE A 321 -3.47 9.02 3.94
CA ILE A 321 -2.80 10.06 4.75
C ILE A 321 -1.32 10.13 4.40
N SER A 322 -0.64 8.98 4.27
CA SER A 322 0.78 8.90 3.93
C SER A 322 1.08 9.39 2.51
N LEU A 323 0.23 9.02 1.55
CA LEU A 323 0.32 9.52 0.17
C LEU A 323 0.18 11.04 0.13
N MET A 324 -0.86 11.58 0.78
CA MET A 324 -1.12 13.02 0.79
C MET A 324 -0.03 13.79 1.53
N GLU A 325 0.42 13.30 2.70
CA GLU A 325 1.52 13.90 3.46
C GLU A 325 2.80 13.99 2.63
N THR A 326 3.10 12.95 1.85
CA THR A 326 4.27 12.92 0.99
C THR A 326 4.20 14.02 -0.07
N VAL A 327 3.06 14.16 -0.77
CA VAL A 327 2.89 15.19 -1.80
C VAL A 327 2.90 16.59 -1.18
N VAL A 328 2.26 16.79 -0.03
CA VAL A 328 2.26 18.06 0.71
C VAL A 328 3.68 18.43 1.16
N SER A 329 4.43 17.48 1.74
CA SER A 329 5.82 17.71 2.15
C SER A 329 6.71 18.10 0.97
N ILE A 330 6.56 17.42 -0.18
CA ILE A 330 7.28 17.76 -1.41
C ILE A 330 6.92 19.16 -1.88
N ALA A 331 5.64 19.55 -1.84
CA ALA A 331 5.19 20.89 -2.20
C ALA A 331 5.78 21.95 -1.27
N CYS A 332 5.79 21.71 0.03
CA CYS A 332 6.41 22.60 1.01
C CYS A 332 7.91 22.79 0.75
N ASP A 333 8.65 21.69 0.56
CA ASP A 333 10.10 21.74 0.34
C ASP A 333 10.47 22.42 -0.99
N LYS A 334 9.73 22.07 -2.06
CA LYS A 334 10.04 22.53 -3.42
C LYS A 334 9.62 23.96 -3.69
N PHE A 335 8.38 24.30 -3.33
CA PHE A 335 7.80 25.61 -3.64
C PHE A 335 7.93 26.61 -2.49
N LYS A 336 8.48 26.18 -1.32
CA LYS A 336 8.60 27.02 -0.12
C LYS A 336 7.25 27.57 0.36
N LEU A 337 6.19 26.82 0.11
CA LEU A 337 4.85 27.12 0.57
C LEU A 337 4.66 26.64 2.02
N GLY A 338 3.81 27.34 2.75
CA GLY A 338 3.35 26.84 4.06
C GLY A 338 2.51 25.57 3.92
N ARG A 339 2.33 24.84 5.03
CA ARG A 339 1.59 23.57 5.06
C ARG A 339 0.15 23.70 4.58
N THR A 340 -0.59 24.70 5.08
CA THR A 340 -2.00 24.89 4.72
C THR A 340 -2.21 25.14 3.23
N PRO A 341 -1.55 26.11 2.57
CA PRO A 341 -1.71 26.29 1.14
C PRO A 341 -1.26 25.07 0.33
N SER A 342 -0.19 24.37 0.72
CA SER A 342 0.25 23.14 0.07
C SER A 342 -0.83 22.05 0.15
N CYS A 343 -1.45 21.88 1.30
CA CYS A 343 -2.51 20.87 1.48
C CYS A 343 -3.75 21.21 0.63
N ILE A 344 -4.16 22.48 0.55
CA ILE A 344 -5.29 22.92 -0.29
C ILE A 344 -5.00 22.67 -1.78
N VAL A 345 -3.80 23.01 -2.24
CA VAL A 345 -3.41 22.78 -3.65
C VAL A 345 -3.38 21.28 -3.97
N VAL A 346 -2.80 20.46 -3.09
CA VAL A 346 -2.74 18.99 -3.27
C VAL A 346 -4.15 18.41 -3.25
N LEU A 347 -5.02 18.83 -2.33
CA LEU A 347 -6.42 18.38 -2.28
C LEU A 347 -7.15 18.73 -3.58
N ALA A 348 -7.07 19.96 -4.04
CA ALA A 348 -7.73 20.42 -5.26
C ALA A 348 -7.23 19.65 -6.49
N ALA A 349 -5.91 19.48 -6.62
CA ALA A 349 -5.31 18.71 -7.70
C ALA A 349 -5.75 17.23 -7.65
N SER A 350 -5.78 16.63 -6.46
CA SER A 350 -6.21 15.23 -6.28
C SER A 350 -7.68 15.03 -6.61
N ILE A 351 -8.55 15.99 -6.29
CA ILE A 351 -9.95 15.97 -6.69
C ILE A 351 -10.06 16.02 -8.22
N LEU A 352 -9.37 16.97 -8.87
CA LEU A 352 -9.43 17.11 -10.33
C LEU A 352 -8.92 15.86 -11.07
N ILE A 353 -7.82 15.26 -10.62
CA ILE A 353 -7.25 14.04 -11.22
C ILE A 353 -8.10 12.80 -10.87
N GLY A 354 -8.75 12.78 -9.71
CA GLY A 354 -9.58 11.65 -9.26
C GLY A 354 -10.96 11.59 -9.91
N LEU A 355 -11.52 12.72 -10.31
CA LEU A 355 -12.84 12.77 -10.99
C LEU A 355 -12.92 11.85 -12.21
N PRO A 356 -11.95 11.82 -13.15
CA PRO A 356 -11.95 10.86 -14.25
C PRO A 356 -12.02 9.41 -13.78
N SER A 357 -11.31 9.05 -12.70
CA SER A 357 -11.33 7.69 -12.14
C SER A 357 -12.71 7.32 -11.57
N SER A 358 -13.41 8.29 -10.96
CA SER A 358 -14.76 8.07 -10.42
C SER A 358 -15.81 7.99 -11.53
N LEU A 359 -15.71 8.85 -12.56
CA LEU A 359 -16.65 8.93 -13.68
C LEU A 359 -16.40 7.88 -14.77
N GLY A 360 -15.22 7.28 -14.79
CA GLY A 360 -14.78 6.34 -15.81
C GLY A 360 -15.59 5.04 -15.88
N TYR A 361 -16.27 4.66 -14.81
CA TYR A 361 -17.17 3.50 -14.82
C TYR A 361 -18.63 3.85 -15.17
N GLY A 362 -18.96 5.13 -15.24
CA GLY A 362 -20.30 5.65 -15.54
C GLY A 362 -20.33 6.50 -16.81
N VAL A 363 -20.55 7.81 -16.64
CA VAL A 363 -20.74 8.78 -17.76
C VAL A 363 -19.55 8.83 -18.72
N TRP A 364 -18.35 8.52 -18.28
CA TRP A 364 -17.12 8.46 -19.10
C TRP A 364 -16.68 7.03 -19.41
N GLY A 365 -17.54 6.03 -19.15
CA GLY A 365 -17.23 4.61 -19.37
C GLY A 365 -16.83 4.24 -20.81
N GLY A 366 -17.23 5.06 -21.79
CA GLY A 366 -16.83 4.91 -23.19
C GLY A 366 -15.40 5.43 -23.50
N VAL A 367 -14.79 6.23 -22.59
CA VAL A 367 -13.44 6.79 -22.78
C VAL A 367 -12.44 5.84 -22.17
N LYS A 368 -11.56 5.26 -23.00
CA LYS A 368 -10.50 4.35 -22.57
C LYS A 368 -9.15 4.84 -23.00
N ILE A 369 -8.15 4.71 -22.12
CA ILE A 369 -6.74 5.00 -22.43
C ILE A 369 -6.01 3.66 -22.59
N ILE A 370 -5.48 3.38 -23.78
CA ILE A 370 -4.83 2.08 -24.11
C ILE A 370 -5.75 0.88 -23.76
N GLY A 371 -7.07 1.03 -24.00
CA GLY A 371 -8.05 -0.02 -23.69
C GLY A 371 -8.47 -0.14 -22.23
N MET A 372 -7.89 0.64 -21.30
CA MET A 372 -8.16 0.62 -19.86
C MET A 372 -9.08 1.78 -19.46
N GLN A 373 -9.89 1.59 -18.41
CA GLN A 373 -10.59 2.66 -17.72
C GLN A 373 -9.57 3.60 -17.02
N PHE A 374 -9.99 4.83 -16.69
CA PHE A 374 -9.07 5.82 -16.08
C PHE A 374 -8.40 5.31 -14.81
N LEU A 375 -9.15 4.68 -13.91
CA LEU A 375 -8.61 4.13 -12.67
C LEU A 375 -7.57 3.04 -12.96
N ASP A 376 -7.91 2.09 -13.84
CA ASP A 376 -7.03 0.98 -14.21
C ASP A 376 -5.76 1.48 -14.91
N PHE A 377 -5.88 2.53 -15.75
CA PHE A 377 -4.75 3.18 -16.38
C PHE A 377 -3.82 3.86 -15.38
N PHE A 378 -4.37 4.61 -14.42
CA PHE A 378 -3.56 5.26 -13.38
C PHE A 378 -2.89 4.24 -12.47
N ASP A 379 -3.58 3.16 -12.13
CA ASP A 379 -3.01 2.04 -11.38
C ASP A 379 -1.85 1.39 -12.17
N PHE A 380 -2.08 1.07 -13.44
CA PHE A 380 -1.06 0.48 -14.32
C PHE A 380 0.18 1.36 -14.45
N ILE A 381 0.02 2.65 -14.80
CA ILE A 381 1.16 3.53 -15.02
C ILE A 381 1.97 3.76 -13.74
N SER A 382 1.29 3.92 -12.59
CA SER A 382 1.97 4.15 -11.31
C SER A 382 2.63 2.89 -10.76
N ASN A 383 1.89 1.79 -10.64
CA ASN A 383 2.37 0.59 -9.96
C ASN A 383 3.20 -0.34 -10.86
N SER A 384 2.79 -0.51 -12.12
CA SER A 384 3.46 -1.47 -13.01
C SER A 384 4.65 -0.87 -13.78
N ILE A 385 4.70 0.45 -13.93
CA ILE A 385 5.76 1.13 -14.69
C ILE A 385 6.59 2.05 -13.81
N MET A 386 5.99 3.06 -13.19
CA MET A 386 6.76 4.12 -12.52
C MET A 386 7.45 3.62 -11.25
N MET A 387 6.76 2.88 -10.39
CA MET A 387 7.37 2.36 -9.16
C MET A 387 8.57 1.46 -9.42
N PRO A 388 8.53 0.46 -10.33
CA PRO A 388 9.72 -0.32 -10.66
C PRO A 388 10.87 0.54 -11.22
N ILE A 389 10.57 1.54 -12.06
CA ILE A 389 11.61 2.45 -12.58
C ILE A 389 12.26 3.24 -11.44
N VAL A 390 11.47 3.84 -10.55
CA VAL A 390 11.99 4.59 -9.39
C VAL A 390 12.82 3.70 -8.48
N ALA A 391 12.33 2.49 -8.19
CA ALA A 391 13.06 1.53 -7.37
C ALA A 391 14.39 1.11 -7.99
N PHE A 392 14.40 0.82 -9.30
CA PHE A 392 15.62 0.50 -10.05
C PHE A 392 16.63 1.65 -9.97
N LEU A 393 16.17 2.87 -10.26
CA LEU A 393 17.03 4.06 -10.20
C LEU A 393 17.55 4.33 -8.79
N THR A 394 16.73 4.08 -7.76
CA THR A 394 17.15 4.19 -6.35
C THR A 394 18.22 3.14 -6.02
N CYS A 395 18.07 1.90 -6.49
CA CYS A 395 19.11 0.87 -6.33
C CYS A 395 20.42 1.27 -7.00
N ILE A 396 20.37 1.77 -8.24
CA ILE A 396 21.55 2.25 -8.96
C ILE A 396 22.19 3.43 -8.23
N PHE A 397 21.38 4.38 -7.76
CA PHE A 397 21.84 5.55 -7.04
C PHE A 397 22.55 5.17 -5.74
N VAL A 398 21.92 4.32 -4.91
CA VAL A 398 22.50 3.87 -3.64
C VAL A 398 23.66 2.88 -3.85
N GLY A 399 23.51 1.95 -4.80
CA GLY A 399 24.48 0.88 -5.02
C GLY A 399 25.79 1.35 -5.66
N TYR A 400 25.73 2.35 -6.55
CA TYR A 400 26.88 2.69 -7.41
C TYR A 400 27.26 4.18 -7.36
N ILE A 401 26.31 5.11 -7.17
CA ILE A 401 26.59 6.56 -7.21
C ILE A 401 27.07 7.06 -5.84
N ILE A 402 26.18 7.07 -4.83
CA ILE A 402 26.56 7.51 -3.46
C ILE A 402 27.25 6.40 -2.68
N LYS A 403 27.24 5.16 -3.19
CA LYS A 403 27.75 3.92 -2.62
C LYS A 403 27.02 3.50 -1.33
N PRO A 404 26.83 2.20 -1.08
CA PRO A 404 26.13 1.68 0.10
C PRO A 404 26.66 2.21 1.42
N LYS A 405 27.96 2.51 1.47
CA LYS A 405 28.62 3.06 2.66
C LYS A 405 27.91 4.32 3.17
N ALA A 406 27.48 5.23 2.29
CA ALA A 406 26.82 6.47 2.69
C ALA A 406 25.49 6.22 3.44
N ILE A 407 24.79 5.15 3.10
CA ILE A 407 23.54 4.72 3.75
C ILE A 407 23.84 3.92 5.01
N ILE A 408 24.83 3.04 4.96
CA ILE A 408 25.28 2.25 6.11
C ILE A 408 25.74 3.16 7.24
N ASP A 409 26.58 4.16 6.94
CA ASP A 409 27.07 5.13 7.94
C ASP A 409 25.89 5.89 8.59
N GLU A 410 24.84 6.21 7.81
CA GLU A 410 23.63 6.83 8.35
C GLU A 410 22.85 5.87 9.25
N ILE A 411 22.72 4.59 8.89
CA ILE A 411 22.07 3.60 9.76
C ILE A 411 22.86 3.38 11.03
N GLU A 412 24.19 3.25 10.91
CA GLU A 412 25.11 3.02 12.04
C GLU A 412 25.24 4.23 12.96
N SER A 413 24.79 5.43 12.57
CA SER A 413 24.79 6.63 13.43
C SER A 413 23.95 6.47 14.70
N SER A 414 22.95 5.59 14.69
CA SER A 414 22.07 5.35 15.84
C SER A 414 22.27 4.00 16.53
N ALA A 415 22.75 2.98 15.81
CA ALA A 415 23.02 1.63 16.35
C ALA A 415 23.76 0.77 15.32
N PRO A 416 24.49 -0.30 15.74
CA PRO A 416 25.18 -1.21 14.83
C PRO A 416 24.23 -1.84 13.81
N PHE A 417 24.61 -1.84 12.52
CA PHE A 417 23.82 -2.40 11.43
C PHE A 417 24.13 -3.90 11.23
N LYS A 418 23.27 -4.78 11.76
CA LYS A 418 23.49 -6.23 11.74
C LYS A 418 23.36 -6.85 10.36
N ARG A 419 22.45 -6.31 9.51
CA ARG A 419 22.18 -6.83 8.15
C ARG A 419 23.00 -6.13 7.05
N LYS A 420 24.15 -5.54 7.38
CA LYS A 420 25.01 -4.77 6.47
C LYS A 420 25.39 -5.52 5.19
N LYS A 421 25.88 -6.76 5.31
CA LYS A 421 26.28 -7.58 4.14
C LYS A 421 25.08 -7.91 3.25
N LEU A 422 23.92 -8.25 3.84
CA LEU A 422 22.69 -8.49 3.11
C LEU A 422 22.28 -7.22 2.33
N PHE A 423 22.28 -6.06 2.99
CA PHE A 423 21.97 -4.78 2.38
C PHE A 423 22.85 -4.49 1.17
N GLU A 424 24.18 -4.65 1.28
CA GLU A 424 25.12 -4.39 0.19
C GLU A 424 24.89 -5.30 -1.02
N VAL A 425 24.67 -6.60 -0.78
CA VAL A 425 24.48 -7.58 -1.86
C VAL A 425 23.13 -7.34 -2.55
N VAL A 426 22.06 -7.16 -1.76
CA VAL A 426 20.72 -6.99 -2.30
C VAL A 426 20.62 -5.68 -3.10
N ILE A 427 21.08 -4.56 -2.55
CA ILE A 427 20.94 -3.25 -3.21
C ILE A 427 21.74 -3.15 -4.52
N LYS A 428 22.92 -3.80 -4.58
CA LYS A 428 23.79 -3.75 -5.77
C LYS A 428 23.39 -4.73 -6.85
N TYR A 429 23.04 -5.95 -6.49
CA TYR A 429 22.95 -7.05 -7.45
C TYR A 429 21.53 -7.63 -7.56
N ILE A 430 20.95 -8.02 -6.42
CA ILE A 430 19.70 -8.78 -6.43
C ILE A 430 18.53 -7.87 -6.81
N ALA A 431 18.38 -6.74 -6.13
CA ALA A 431 17.24 -5.86 -6.33
C ALA A 431 17.16 -5.29 -7.76
N PRO A 432 18.24 -4.76 -8.37
CA PRO A 432 18.15 -4.25 -9.75
C PRO A 432 17.71 -5.31 -10.76
N ILE A 433 18.21 -6.54 -10.66
CA ILE A 433 17.87 -7.64 -11.58
C ILE A 433 16.39 -7.97 -11.46
N PHE A 434 15.90 -8.18 -10.24
CA PHE A 434 14.52 -8.55 -10.02
C PHE A 434 13.54 -7.43 -10.39
N ILE A 435 13.88 -6.18 -10.13
CA ILE A 435 13.04 -5.04 -10.51
C ILE A 435 12.88 -4.96 -12.03
N VAL A 436 13.94 -5.19 -12.79
CA VAL A 436 13.87 -5.24 -14.26
C VAL A 436 12.96 -6.38 -14.73
N LEU A 437 13.05 -7.56 -14.10
CA LEU A 437 12.18 -8.69 -14.41
C LEU A 437 10.71 -8.37 -14.11
N ILE A 438 10.42 -7.70 -12.98
CA ILE A 438 9.06 -7.24 -12.65
C ILE A 438 8.55 -6.25 -13.70
N LEU A 439 9.36 -5.26 -14.06
CA LEU A 439 8.98 -4.25 -15.05
C LEU A 439 8.63 -4.91 -16.39
N ILE A 440 9.51 -5.79 -16.89
CA ILE A 440 9.27 -6.51 -18.14
C ILE A 440 8.01 -7.37 -18.05
N SER A 441 7.86 -8.15 -16.98
CA SER A 441 6.69 -9.03 -16.80
C SER A 441 5.37 -8.25 -16.68
N SER A 442 5.36 -7.12 -15.98
CA SER A 442 4.18 -6.26 -15.86
C SER A 442 3.77 -5.61 -17.19
N VAL A 443 4.75 -5.21 -17.99
CA VAL A 443 4.49 -4.68 -19.35
C VAL A 443 3.93 -5.78 -20.24
N LEU A 444 4.52 -6.98 -20.25
CA LEU A 444 4.06 -8.11 -21.04
C LEU A 444 2.63 -8.56 -20.65
N ASP A 445 2.30 -8.54 -19.34
CA ASP A 445 0.95 -8.85 -18.85
C ASP A 445 -0.07 -7.82 -19.34
N ALA A 446 0.26 -6.53 -19.28
CA ALA A 446 -0.61 -5.45 -19.74
C ALA A 446 -0.95 -5.53 -21.24
N PHE A 447 -0.03 -6.02 -22.05
CA PHE A 447 -0.25 -6.25 -23.49
C PHE A 447 -0.80 -7.66 -23.79
N GLY A 448 -1.09 -8.48 -22.78
CA GLY A 448 -1.65 -9.83 -22.94
C GLY A 448 -0.69 -10.86 -23.57
N ILE A 449 0.61 -10.53 -23.65
CA ILE A 449 1.65 -11.42 -24.21
C ILE A 449 2.02 -12.52 -23.21
N PHE A 450 2.05 -12.16 -21.92
CA PHE A 450 2.36 -13.06 -20.82
C PHE A 450 1.42 -12.77 -19.65
N LYS A 451 0.63 -13.74 -19.22
CA LYS A 451 -0.32 -13.56 -18.09
C LYS A 451 0.33 -13.93 -16.77
N ILE A 452 0.42 -12.98 -15.87
CA ILE A 452 0.82 -13.15 -14.47
C ILE A 452 -0.40 -13.14 -13.56
#